data_75bc02a52e4e8f4bd3dc49d4f6c235f5
#
_entry.id   75bc02a52e4e8f4bd3dc49d4f6c235f5
#
_cell.length_a   1.000
_cell.length_b   1.000
_cell.length_c   1.000
_cell.angle_alpha   90.00
_cell.angle_beta   90.00
_cell.angle_gamma   90.00
#
_symmetry.space_group_name_H-M   'P 1'
#
loop_
_entity.id
_entity.type
_entity.pdbx_description
1 polymer ?
#
loop_
_entity_poly.entity_id
_entity_poly.type
_entity_poly.pdbx_seq_one_letter_code
_entity_poly.pdbx_strand_id
1 'polypeptide(L)'
;PLYSSAASDVYKRQVYDNIEKIKEKPDVIIDFSNPSATFNILKYAKENIIPIVIATTGFNDSETKIINEEYAKLIPIFKSNNMSYEISLMSEIISNLATKLKEADIEIIETHHRNKIDSPSGTALMLADSINETLGNKLEYVYDRHDKKNKRSNTEIGIHSVRGGTEVGKHSVIFFSEDESLEITHNVTSRRIFARGALKAVSYTHLRAHE
;
A
#
# COMPACT_ATOMS: atom_id res chain seq x y z
N PRO A 1 11.31 25.68 -28.71
CA PRO A 1 10.59 24.43 -29.04
C PRO A 1 10.91 23.29 -28.07
N LEU A 2 10.64 23.51 -26.78
CA LEU A 2 10.75 22.46 -25.76
C LEU A 2 9.51 21.53 -25.75
N TYR A 3 8.51 21.82 -26.60
CA TYR A 3 7.27 21.05 -26.69
C TYR A 3 7.28 19.93 -27.73
N SER A 4 8.23 19.93 -28.66
CA SER A 4 8.27 18.94 -29.75
C SER A 4 8.81 17.57 -29.31
N SER A 5 9.74 17.51 -28.37
CA SER A 5 10.29 16.24 -27.88
C SER A 5 9.31 15.49 -26.97
N ALA A 6 8.60 16.22 -26.10
CA ALA A 6 7.58 15.61 -25.24
C ALA A 6 6.37 15.10 -26.03
N ALA A 7 5.97 15.80 -27.10
CA ALA A 7 4.89 15.37 -27.98
C ALA A 7 5.27 14.13 -28.81
N SER A 8 6.52 14.02 -29.28
CA SER A 8 6.98 12.85 -30.02
C SER A 8 7.02 11.57 -29.18
N ASP A 9 7.32 11.69 -27.89
CA ASP A 9 7.32 10.54 -26.97
C ASP A 9 5.90 10.08 -26.59
N VAL A 10 4.93 11.00 -26.55
CA VAL A 10 3.52 10.67 -26.32
C VAL A 10 2.93 9.85 -27.48
N TYR A 11 3.31 10.16 -28.71
CA TYR A 11 2.85 9.42 -29.91
C TYR A 11 3.44 8.01 -30.05
N LYS A 12 4.50 7.68 -29.35
CA LYS A 12 5.11 6.34 -29.36
C LYS A 12 4.46 5.38 -28.35
N ARG A 13 3.63 5.88 -27.42
CA ARG A 13 2.95 5.05 -26.43
C ARG A 13 1.73 4.41 -27.06
N GLN A 14 1.73 3.08 -27.12
CA GLN A 14 0.61 2.33 -27.63
C GLN A 14 -0.31 1.95 -26.48
N VAL A 15 -1.63 1.98 -26.74
CA VAL A 15 -2.67 1.52 -25.81
C VAL A 15 -3.33 0.29 -26.44
N TYR A 16 -3.39 -0.77 -25.67
CA TYR A 16 -4.01 -2.03 -26.06
C TYR A 16 -5.23 -2.31 -25.19
N ASP A 17 -6.25 -2.87 -25.78
CA ASP A 17 -7.47 -3.35 -25.11
C ASP A 17 -7.30 -4.79 -24.57
N ASN A 18 -6.24 -5.48 -24.98
CA ASN A 18 -5.88 -6.83 -24.54
C ASN A 18 -4.36 -6.94 -24.47
N ILE A 19 -3.86 -7.51 -23.38
CA ILE A 19 -2.44 -7.71 -23.12
C ILE A 19 -1.78 -8.64 -24.17
N GLU A 20 -2.52 -9.58 -24.74
CA GLU A 20 -2.03 -10.50 -25.77
C GLU A 20 -1.73 -9.82 -27.13
N LYS A 21 -2.23 -8.58 -27.31
CA LYS A 21 -1.95 -7.79 -28.53
C LYS A 21 -0.62 -7.03 -28.46
N ILE A 22 0.07 -7.06 -27.33
CA ILE A 22 1.38 -6.42 -27.16
C ILE A 22 2.38 -7.13 -28.06
N LYS A 23 2.94 -6.38 -29.03
CA LYS A 23 3.86 -6.94 -30.03
C LYS A 23 5.27 -7.10 -29.53
N GLU A 24 5.71 -6.20 -28.67
CA GLU A 24 7.05 -6.20 -28.10
C GLU A 24 6.97 -6.62 -26.63
N LYS A 25 7.76 -7.62 -26.26
CA LYS A 25 7.84 -8.10 -24.87
C LYS A 25 8.36 -6.95 -23.98
N PRO A 26 7.61 -6.50 -22.97
CA PRO A 26 8.09 -5.48 -22.02
C PRO A 26 9.13 -6.10 -21.07
N ASP A 27 10.05 -5.27 -20.58
CA ASP A 27 11.04 -5.67 -19.57
C ASP A 27 10.40 -5.85 -18.18
N VAL A 28 9.31 -5.13 -17.90
CA VAL A 28 8.58 -5.18 -16.62
C VAL A 28 7.13 -4.75 -16.82
N ILE A 29 6.23 -5.31 -16.03
CA ILE A 29 4.83 -4.88 -15.95
C ILE A 29 4.62 -4.12 -14.64
N ILE A 30 3.92 -2.99 -14.69
CA ILE A 30 3.44 -2.27 -13.51
C ILE A 30 1.91 -2.31 -13.53
N ASP A 31 1.31 -2.97 -12.55
CA ASP A 31 -0.12 -3.21 -12.48
C ASP A 31 -0.80 -2.30 -11.45
N PHE A 32 -1.66 -1.38 -11.93
CA PHE A 32 -2.56 -0.53 -11.15
C PHE A 32 -4.03 -0.79 -11.52
N SER A 33 -4.43 -2.03 -11.65
CA SER A 33 -5.77 -2.41 -12.11
C SER A 33 -6.72 -2.80 -10.97
N ASN A 34 -7.24 -4.00 -11.02
CA ASN A 34 -8.07 -4.62 -9.99
C ASN A 34 -7.73 -6.12 -9.87
N PRO A 35 -8.11 -6.83 -8.78
CA PRO A 35 -7.73 -8.20 -8.56
C PRO A 35 -8.01 -9.15 -9.73
N SER A 36 -9.19 -9.06 -10.34
CA SER A 36 -9.57 -9.94 -11.45
C SER A 36 -8.71 -9.70 -12.71
N ALA A 37 -8.34 -8.45 -12.99
CA ALA A 37 -7.44 -8.13 -14.11
C ALA A 37 -6.00 -8.55 -13.80
N THR A 38 -5.55 -8.40 -12.56
CA THR A 38 -4.20 -8.81 -12.13
C THR A 38 -3.93 -10.28 -12.43
N PHE A 39 -4.89 -11.19 -12.21
CA PHE A 39 -4.66 -12.61 -12.50
C PHE A 39 -4.46 -12.89 -14.00
N ASN A 40 -5.15 -12.16 -14.88
CA ASN A 40 -4.89 -12.25 -16.33
C ASN A 40 -3.49 -11.73 -16.68
N ILE A 41 -3.08 -10.62 -16.05
CA ILE A 41 -1.74 -10.05 -16.22
C ILE A 41 -0.67 -11.02 -15.69
N LEU A 42 -0.88 -11.62 -14.53
CA LEU A 42 0.03 -12.62 -13.94
C LEU A 42 0.20 -13.85 -14.83
N LYS A 43 -0.88 -14.33 -15.45
CA LYS A 43 -0.79 -15.42 -16.42
C LYS A 43 0.11 -15.06 -17.60
N TYR A 44 -0.11 -13.90 -18.21
CA TYR A 44 0.73 -13.40 -19.30
C TYR A 44 2.18 -13.19 -18.86
N ALA A 45 2.41 -12.58 -17.69
CA ALA A 45 3.74 -12.35 -17.14
C ALA A 45 4.51 -13.66 -16.92
N LYS A 46 3.84 -14.69 -16.37
CA LYS A 46 4.40 -16.04 -16.19
C LYS A 46 4.77 -16.70 -17.51
N GLU A 47 3.87 -16.70 -18.49
CA GLU A 47 4.09 -17.33 -19.80
C GLU A 47 5.25 -16.69 -20.57
N ASN A 48 5.49 -15.40 -20.34
CA ASN A 48 6.54 -14.63 -21.00
C ASN A 48 7.78 -14.39 -20.11
N ILE A 49 7.80 -14.88 -18.90
CA ILE A 49 8.87 -14.68 -17.90
C ILE A 49 9.18 -13.17 -17.76
N ILE A 50 8.17 -12.38 -17.36
CA ILE A 50 8.27 -10.93 -17.21
C ILE A 50 8.12 -10.57 -15.72
N PRO A 51 9.05 -9.82 -15.12
CA PRO A 51 8.90 -9.27 -13.78
C PRO A 51 7.66 -8.36 -13.65
N ILE A 52 7.02 -8.34 -12.48
CA ILE A 52 5.83 -7.53 -12.26
C ILE A 52 5.86 -6.78 -10.93
N VAL A 53 5.46 -5.51 -10.97
CA VAL A 53 5.17 -4.68 -9.79
C VAL A 53 3.65 -4.57 -9.65
N ILE A 54 3.09 -5.16 -8.60
CA ILE A 54 1.65 -5.17 -8.32
C ILE A 54 1.33 -4.06 -7.33
N ALA A 55 0.76 -2.97 -7.82
CA ALA A 55 0.22 -1.84 -7.06
C ALA A 55 -1.30 -1.94 -6.86
N THR A 56 -1.92 -2.94 -7.47
CA THR A 56 -3.33 -3.29 -7.28
C THR A 56 -3.58 -3.71 -5.83
N THR A 57 -4.67 -3.24 -5.25
CA THR A 57 -5.12 -3.53 -3.89
C THR A 57 -6.46 -4.27 -3.89
N GLY A 58 -6.91 -4.75 -2.73
CA GLY A 58 -8.22 -5.40 -2.58
C GLY A 58 -8.22 -6.90 -2.84
N PHE A 59 -7.05 -7.54 -2.83
CA PHE A 59 -6.96 -9.01 -2.84
C PHE A 59 -7.42 -9.58 -1.50
N ASN A 60 -8.15 -10.70 -1.55
CA ASN A 60 -8.42 -11.49 -0.38
C ASN A 60 -7.23 -12.39 -0.02
N ASP A 61 -7.32 -13.09 1.13
CA ASP A 61 -6.22 -13.93 1.64
C ASP A 61 -5.86 -15.08 0.68
N SER A 62 -6.86 -15.72 0.07
CA SER A 62 -6.64 -16.80 -0.89
C SER A 62 -5.94 -16.31 -2.16
N GLU A 63 -6.35 -15.15 -2.70
CA GLU A 63 -5.72 -14.52 -3.84
C GLU A 63 -4.27 -14.11 -3.53
N THR A 64 -4.05 -13.51 -2.36
CA THR A 64 -2.70 -13.14 -1.91
C THR A 64 -1.81 -14.38 -1.76
N LYS A 65 -2.35 -15.47 -1.23
CA LYS A 65 -1.62 -16.75 -1.11
C LYS A 65 -1.22 -17.30 -2.48
N ILE A 66 -2.13 -17.30 -3.46
CA ILE A 66 -1.84 -17.75 -4.82
C ILE A 66 -0.71 -16.92 -5.45
N ILE A 67 -0.76 -15.58 -5.31
CA ILE A 67 0.31 -14.70 -5.82
C ILE A 67 1.66 -15.07 -5.20
N ASN A 68 1.72 -15.22 -3.88
CA ASN A 68 2.97 -15.46 -3.14
C ASN A 68 3.51 -16.89 -3.29
N GLU A 69 2.64 -17.88 -3.31
CA GLU A 69 3.06 -19.29 -3.29
C GLU A 69 3.20 -19.94 -4.68
N GLU A 70 2.47 -19.42 -5.66
CA GLU A 70 2.49 -19.98 -7.02
C GLU A 70 3.27 -19.08 -8.00
N TYR A 71 2.83 -17.81 -8.15
CA TYR A 71 3.43 -16.92 -9.15
C TYR A 71 4.81 -16.41 -8.75
N ALA A 72 5.02 -16.02 -7.49
CA ALA A 72 6.29 -15.46 -7.04
C ALA A 72 7.46 -16.47 -7.03
N LYS A 73 7.16 -17.77 -7.19
CA LYS A 73 8.18 -18.81 -7.40
C LYS A 73 8.61 -18.93 -8.86
N LEU A 74 7.88 -18.34 -9.79
CA LEU A 74 8.07 -18.51 -11.23
C LEU A 74 8.59 -17.25 -11.91
N ILE A 75 8.22 -16.07 -11.39
CA ILE A 75 8.65 -14.77 -11.89
C ILE A 75 8.92 -13.82 -10.71
N PRO A 76 9.80 -12.83 -10.88
CA PRO A 76 10.01 -11.80 -9.88
C PRO A 76 8.75 -10.95 -9.68
N ILE A 77 8.23 -10.90 -8.45
CA ILE A 77 7.05 -10.11 -8.08
C ILE A 77 7.42 -9.16 -6.95
N PHE A 78 7.11 -7.87 -7.13
CA PHE A 78 7.04 -6.91 -6.05
C PHE A 78 5.58 -6.53 -5.84
N LYS A 79 5.02 -6.81 -4.66
CA LYS A 79 3.63 -6.46 -4.29
C LYS A 79 3.64 -5.59 -3.05
N SER A 80 2.89 -4.48 -3.09
CA SER A 80 2.68 -3.64 -1.91
C SER A 80 1.27 -3.05 -1.92
N ASN A 81 0.67 -2.97 -0.73
CA ASN A 81 -0.63 -2.30 -0.54
C ASN A 81 -0.53 -0.77 -0.62
N ASN A 82 0.69 -0.22 -0.52
CA ASN A 82 0.97 1.19 -0.74
C ASN A 82 2.35 1.35 -1.37
N MET A 83 2.43 2.01 -2.51
CA MET A 83 3.68 2.24 -3.24
C MET A 83 4.47 3.46 -2.75
N SER A 84 4.05 4.12 -1.66
CA SER A 84 4.84 5.19 -1.06
C SER A 84 5.98 4.60 -0.23
N TYR A 85 7.21 4.97 -0.57
CA TYR A 85 8.38 4.60 0.22
C TYR A 85 8.31 5.17 1.64
N GLU A 86 7.82 6.40 1.78
CA GLU A 86 7.68 7.08 3.06
C GLU A 86 6.67 6.38 3.98
N ILE A 87 5.61 5.78 3.44
CA ILE A 87 4.68 4.93 4.20
C ILE A 87 5.36 3.64 4.67
N SER A 88 6.19 3.02 3.84
CA SER A 88 6.96 1.85 4.27
C SER A 88 7.93 2.19 5.39
N LEU A 89 8.62 3.34 5.29
CA LEU A 89 9.49 3.85 6.34
C LEU A 89 8.70 4.18 7.62
N MET A 90 7.54 4.83 7.49
CA MET A 90 6.66 5.10 8.63
C MET A 90 6.24 3.81 9.33
N SER A 91 5.88 2.76 8.58
CA SER A 91 5.52 1.44 9.12
C SER A 91 6.66 0.85 9.97
N GLU A 92 7.90 0.92 9.49
CA GLU A 92 9.08 0.46 10.24
C GLU A 92 9.31 1.27 11.53
N ILE A 93 9.21 2.61 11.44
CA ILE A 93 9.38 3.52 12.57
C ILE A 93 8.35 3.25 13.67
N ILE A 94 7.04 3.19 13.32
CA ILE A 94 5.98 2.98 14.30
C ILE A 94 6.03 1.58 14.92
N SER A 95 6.42 0.57 14.17
CA SER A 95 6.65 -0.79 14.69
C SER A 95 7.78 -0.79 15.73
N ASN A 96 8.89 -0.10 15.44
CA ASN A 96 9.98 0.04 16.41
C ASN A 96 9.54 0.82 17.66
N LEU A 97 8.82 1.93 17.50
CA LEU A 97 8.29 2.72 18.62
C LEU A 97 7.34 1.90 19.49
N ALA A 98 6.45 1.09 18.91
CA ALA A 98 5.56 0.22 19.66
C ALA A 98 6.31 -0.72 20.60
N THR A 99 7.50 -1.20 20.22
CA THR A 99 8.35 -2.02 21.10
C THR A 99 8.95 -1.27 22.28
N LYS A 100 9.08 0.05 22.17
CA LYS A 100 9.68 0.93 23.19
C LYS A 100 8.62 1.57 24.08
N LEU A 101 7.48 1.92 23.51
CA LEU A 101 6.34 2.59 24.16
C LEU A 101 5.24 1.58 24.47
N LYS A 102 5.57 0.48 25.17
CA LYS A 102 4.66 -0.66 25.41
C LYS A 102 3.40 -0.32 26.21
N GLU A 103 3.48 0.73 27.04
CA GLU A 103 2.37 1.18 27.88
C GLU A 103 1.54 2.30 27.22
N ALA A 104 1.97 2.80 26.06
CA ALA A 104 1.26 3.85 25.39
C ALA A 104 -0.03 3.33 24.71
N ASP A 105 -1.07 4.14 24.79
CA ASP A 105 -2.29 3.92 24.01
C ASP A 105 -2.06 4.30 22.55
N ILE A 106 -2.47 3.44 21.63
CA ILE A 106 -2.19 3.63 20.19
C ILE A 106 -3.48 3.98 19.47
N GLU A 107 -3.48 5.11 18.76
CA GLU A 107 -4.60 5.58 17.96
C GLU A 107 -4.11 5.92 16.54
N ILE A 108 -4.88 5.54 15.53
CA ILE A 108 -4.62 5.83 14.14
C ILE A 108 -5.75 6.70 13.60
N ILE A 109 -5.42 7.84 12.99
CA ILE A 109 -6.38 8.73 12.33
C ILE A 109 -6.02 8.82 10.85
N GLU A 110 -6.97 8.49 9.99
CA GLU A 110 -6.80 8.64 8.55
C GLU A 110 -7.82 9.60 7.95
N THR A 111 -7.37 10.41 7.02
CA THR A 111 -8.22 11.41 6.34
C THR A 111 -8.10 11.26 4.83
N HIS A 112 -9.23 11.15 4.15
CA HIS A 112 -9.31 11.08 2.69
C HIS A 112 -10.46 11.94 2.14
N HIS A 113 -10.47 12.08 0.82
CA HIS A 113 -11.53 12.79 0.10
C HIS A 113 -12.92 12.19 0.34
N ARG A 114 -13.96 13.02 0.19
CA ARG A 114 -15.36 12.65 0.44
C ARG A 114 -15.88 11.43 -0.34
N ASN A 115 -15.23 11.11 -1.46
CA ASN A 115 -15.64 10.04 -2.35
C ASN A 115 -14.94 8.69 -2.07
N LYS A 116 -14.11 8.59 -1.02
CA LYS A 116 -13.47 7.33 -0.65
C LYS A 116 -14.49 6.44 0.06
N ILE A 117 -14.70 5.24 -0.48
CA ILE A 117 -15.74 4.30 -0.04
C ILE A 117 -15.24 3.46 1.13
N ASP A 118 -14.04 2.86 1.00
CA ASP A 118 -13.46 2.02 2.04
C ASP A 118 -13.12 2.83 3.30
N SER A 119 -13.49 2.30 4.45
CA SER A 119 -13.25 2.88 5.77
C SER A 119 -13.10 1.73 6.80
N PRO A 120 -11.94 1.63 7.48
CA PRO A 120 -10.72 2.43 7.29
C PRO A 120 -10.03 2.19 5.95
N SER A 121 -9.08 3.06 5.60
CA SER A 121 -8.25 2.88 4.41
C SER A 121 -7.33 1.65 4.56
N GLY A 122 -7.02 0.99 3.44
CA GLY A 122 -6.07 -0.14 3.45
C GLY A 122 -4.69 0.24 4.03
N THR A 123 -4.26 1.50 3.88
CA THR A 123 -3.01 2.00 4.50
C THR A 123 -3.12 2.10 6.02
N ALA A 124 -4.26 2.53 6.56
CA ALA A 124 -4.46 2.58 8.01
C ALA A 124 -4.44 1.19 8.62
N LEU A 125 -5.09 0.21 7.96
CA LEU A 125 -5.05 -1.20 8.38
C LEU A 125 -3.62 -1.75 8.31
N MET A 126 -2.88 -1.51 7.22
CA MET A 126 -1.49 -1.94 7.09
C MET A 126 -0.59 -1.37 8.20
N LEU A 127 -0.78 -0.11 8.60
CA LEU A 127 -0.03 0.49 9.72
C LEU A 127 -0.42 -0.15 11.06
N ALA A 128 -1.72 -0.44 11.27
CA ALA A 128 -2.19 -1.15 12.45
C ALA A 128 -1.64 -2.59 12.51
N ASP A 129 -1.67 -3.31 11.39
CA ASP A 129 -1.15 -4.67 11.26
C ASP A 129 0.34 -4.71 11.60
N SER A 130 1.15 -3.78 11.07
CA SER A 130 2.59 -3.75 11.33
C SER A 130 2.93 -3.53 12.80
N ILE A 131 2.15 -2.72 13.52
CA ILE A 131 2.27 -2.56 14.98
C ILE A 131 1.87 -3.85 15.68
N ASN A 132 0.69 -4.39 15.34
CA ASN A 132 0.11 -5.53 16.00
C ASN A 132 0.95 -6.81 15.81
N GLU A 133 1.45 -7.06 14.60
CA GLU A 133 2.39 -8.14 14.32
C GLU A 133 3.66 -8.03 15.17
N THR A 134 4.23 -6.83 15.27
CA THR A 134 5.42 -6.57 16.10
C THR A 134 5.18 -6.83 17.58
N LEU A 135 3.96 -6.60 18.07
CA LEU A 135 3.54 -6.86 19.46
C LEU A 135 2.95 -8.27 19.66
N GLY A 136 3.04 -9.15 18.67
CA GLY A 136 2.63 -10.55 18.74
C GLY A 136 1.14 -10.78 18.51
N ASN A 137 0.47 -9.93 17.76
CA ASN A 137 -0.95 -10.00 17.38
C ASN A 137 -1.90 -10.06 18.59
N LYS A 138 -1.64 -9.23 19.59
CA LYS A 138 -2.39 -9.20 20.85
C LYS A 138 -3.38 -8.04 20.95
N LEU A 139 -3.34 -7.11 19.98
CA LEU A 139 -4.17 -5.91 20.02
C LEU A 139 -5.45 -6.09 19.19
N GLU A 140 -6.56 -5.59 19.74
CA GLU A 140 -7.86 -5.56 19.09
C GLU A 140 -8.05 -4.23 18.36
N TYR A 141 -8.62 -4.24 17.15
CA TYR A 141 -8.92 -3.02 16.40
C TYR A 141 -10.30 -2.49 16.79
N VAL A 142 -10.34 -1.21 17.14
CA VAL A 142 -11.55 -0.51 17.54
C VAL A 142 -11.81 0.65 16.59
N TYR A 143 -12.90 0.54 15.81
CA TYR A 143 -13.23 1.52 14.78
C TYR A 143 -14.18 2.62 15.24
N ASP A 144 -14.94 2.36 16.32
CA ASP A 144 -15.91 3.29 16.88
C ASP A 144 -16.04 3.10 18.38
N ARG A 145 -16.21 4.22 19.10
CA ARG A 145 -16.43 4.26 20.55
C ARG A 145 -17.80 4.82 20.94
N HIS A 146 -18.63 5.20 19.97
CA HIS A 146 -19.91 5.84 20.24
C HIS A 146 -20.81 4.98 21.13
N ASP A 147 -20.92 3.69 20.80
CA ASP A 147 -21.76 2.75 21.56
C ASP A 147 -21.01 2.02 22.68
N LYS A 148 -19.70 2.20 22.80
CA LYS A 148 -18.91 1.58 23.86
C LYS A 148 -19.04 2.39 25.15
N LYS A 149 -19.68 1.80 26.17
CA LYS A 149 -19.81 2.36 27.53
C LYS A 149 -18.61 2.04 28.44
N ASN A 150 -17.61 1.33 27.92
CA ASN A 150 -16.43 0.92 28.66
C ASN A 150 -15.27 1.89 28.44
N LYS A 151 -14.40 2.01 29.45
CA LYS A 151 -13.11 2.68 29.30
C LYS A 151 -12.29 1.93 28.23
N ARG A 152 -11.38 2.68 27.58
CA ARG A 152 -10.37 2.11 26.68
C ARG A 152 -9.56 1.05 27.41
N SER A 153 -9.29 -0.08 26.70
CA SER A 153 -8.33 -1.10 27.15
C SER A 153 -6.94 -0.76 26.61
N ASN A 154 -5.89 -1.15 27.33
CA ASN A 154 -4.49 -1.08 26.87
C ASN A 154 -4.17 -2.13 25.76
N THR A 155 -5.12 -3.00 25.43
CA THR A 155 -5.01 -3.99 24.35
C THR A 155 -5.74 -3.56 23.07
N GLU A 156 -6.02 -2.29 22.90
CA GLU A 156 -6.75 -1.76 21.74
C GLU A 156 -5.85 -0.88 20.87
N ILE A 157 -6.04 -0.95 19.55
CA ILE A 157 -5.65 0.09 18.59
C ILE A 157 -6.94 0.74 18.09
N GLY A 158 -7.11 2.04 18.38
CA GLY A 158 -8.21 2.81 17.79
C GLY A 158 -7.89 3.21 16.36
N ILE A 159 -8.87 3.10 15.44
CA ILE A 159 -8.70 3.48 14.04
C ILE A 159 -9.87 4.35 13.60
N HIS A 160 -9.57 5.60 13.27
CA HIS A 160 -10.57 6.64 12.98
C HIS A 160 -10.47 7.12 11.55
N SER A 161 -11.60 7.17 10.86
CA SER A 161 -11.68 7.58 9.46
C SER A 161 -12.36 8.92 9.30
N VAL A 162 -11.66 9.89 8.71
CA VAL A 162 -12.19 11.20 8.36
C VAL A 162 -12.39 11.29 6.85
N ARG A 163 -13.54 11.81 6.41
CA ARG A 163 -13.87 12.00 5.00
C ARG A 163 -14.26 13.46 4.75
N GLY A 164 -13.52 14.13 3.83
CA GLY A 164 -13.80 15.54 3.53
C GLY A 164 -13.03 16.07 2.32
N GLY A 165 -13.59 17.06 1.66
CA GLY A 165 -12.92 17.78 0.58
C GLY A 165 -12.34 16.88 -0.51
N THR A 166 -11.13 17.21 -0.89
CA THR A 166 -10.32 16.55 -1.93
C THR A 166 -9.02 15.95 -1.38
N GLU A 167 -8.94 15.72 -0.06
CA GLU A 167 -7.75 15.17 0.58
C GLU A 167 -7.29 13.88 -0.08
N VAL A 168 -6.04 13.81 -0.50
CA VAL A 168 -5.52 12.64 -1.22
C VAL A 168 -5.32 11.47 -0.27
N GLY A 169 -4.76 11.76 0.92
CA GLY A 169 -4.57 10.80 1.99
C GLY A 169 -3.63 11.32 3.06
N LYS A 170 -4.08 11.32 4.30
CA LYS A 170 -3.27 11.64 5.48
C LYS A 170 -3.43 10.51 6.49
N HIS A 171 -2.35 10.07 7.09
CA HIS A 171 -2.34 9.03 8.11
C HIS A 171 -1.49 9.51 9.29
N SER A 172 -2.08 9.54 10.49
CA SER A 172 -1.40 9.84 11.75
C SER A 172 -1.46 8.63 12.66
N VAL A 173 -0.34 8.24 13.23
CA VAL A 173 -0.25 7.25 14.31
C VAL A 173 0.21 7.97 15.56
N ILE A 174 -0.56 7.87 16.63
CA ILE A 174 -0.35 8.59 17.89
C ILE A 174 -0.15 7.58 19.00
N PHE A 175 0.93 7.74 19.73
CA PHE A 175 1.24 7.01 20.96
C PHE A 175 0.99 7.95 22.15
N PHE A 176 -0.02 7.66 22.98
CA PHE A 176 -0.36 8.42 24.16
C PHE A 176 0.25 7.78 25.39
N SER A 177 1.16 8.49 26.05
CA SER A 177 1.68 8.18 27.40
C SER A 177 0.90 8.97 28.46
N GLU A 178 1.31 8.87 29.74
CA GLU A 178 0.58 9.48 30.85
C GLU A 178 0.46 11.00 30.72
N ASP A 179 1.57 11.71 30.44
CA ASP A 179 1.64 13.16 30.38
C ASP A 179 2.10 13.73 29.03
N GLU A 180 2.29 12.87 28.02
CA GLU A 180 2.76 13.26 26.69
C GLU A 180 2.21 12.37 25.59
N SER A 181 2.31 12.82 24.35
CA SER A 181 2.01 12.01 23.17
C SER A 181 3.03 12.22 22.09
N LEU A 182 3.28 11.17 21.32
CA LEU A 182 4.12 11.21 20.13
C LEU A 182 3.25 10.90 18.91
N GLU A 183 3.19 11.83 17.96
CA GLU A 183 2.46 11.68 16.72
C GLU A 183 3.42 11.58 15.53
N ILE A 184 3.21 10.58 14.66
CA ILE A 184 3.89 10.46 13.37
C ILE A 184 2.85 10.56 12.28
N THR A 185 3.03 11.52 11.39
CA THR A 185 2.07 11.83 10.34
C THR A 185 2.72 11.78 8.96
N HIS A 186 2.06 11.08 8.04
CA HIS A 186 2.33 11.11 6.61
C HIS A 186 1.16 11.75 5.86
N ASN A 187 1.46 12.76 5.03
CA ASN A 187 0.46 13.48 4.24
C ASN A 187 0.80 13.44 2.76
N VAL A 188 -0.14 12.94 1.94
CA VAL A 188 -0.01 12.83 0.49
C VAL A 188 -0.67 14.03 -0.18
N THR A 189 0.10 14.85 -0.87
CA THR A 189 -0.40 15.99 -1.63
C THR A 189 -0.71 15.68 -3.10
N SER A 190 -0.21 14.55 -3.62
CA SER A 190 -0.41 14.14 -5.01
C SER A 190 -0.30 12.63 -5.18
N ARG A 191 -1.22 12.03 -5.94
CA ARG A 191 -1.16 10.60 -6.30
C ARG A 191 0.06 10.20 -7.13
N ARG A 192 0.83 11.16 -7.64
CA ARG A 192 2.10 10.90 -8.36
C ARG A 192 3.10 10.12 -7.53
N ILE A 193 3.03 10.18 -6.19
CA ILE A 193 3.94 9.42 -5.33
C ILE A 193 3.82 7.91 -5.57
N PHE A 194 2.61 7.40 -5.80
CA PHE A 194 2.39 5.97 -6.03
C PHE A 194 3.02 5.51 -7.35
N ALA A 195 2.89 6.31 -8.41
CA ALA A 195 3.57 6.03 -9.68
C ALA A 195 5.10 6.07 -9.55
N ARG A 196 5.63 7.05 -8.81
CA ARG A 196 7.08 7.14 -8.54
C ARG A 196 7.58 5.96 -7.72
N GLY A 197 6.81 5.53 -6.71
CA GLY A 197 7.15 4.37 -5.91
C GLY A 197 7.14 3.08 -6.72
N ALA A 198 6.14 2.87 -7.57
CA ALA A 198 6.10 1.72 -8.46
C ALA A 198 7.29 1.70 -9.44
N LEU A 199 7.68 2.86 -10.02
CA LEU A 199 8.89 2.98 -10.84
C LEU A 199 10.16 2.66 -10.05
N LYS A 200 10.24 3.09 -8.78
CA LYS A 200 11.37 2.74 -7.91
C LYS A 200 11.40 1.25 -7.60
N ALA A 201 10.24 0.61 -7.43
CA ALA A 201 10.14 -0.83 -7.19
C ALA A 201 10.63 -1.68 -8.38
N VAL A 202 10.60 -1.16 -9.60
CA VAL A 202 11.15 -1.83 -10.79
C VAL A 202 12.63 -2.19 -10.61
N SER A 203 13.43 -1.34 -9.98
CA SER A 203 14.85 -1.63 -9.71
C SER A 203 15.04 -2.84 -8.78
N TYR A 204 14.11 -3.11 -7.87
CA TYR A 204 14.16 -4.31 -7.01
C TYR A 204 13.79 -5.58 -7.75
N THR A 205 12.85 -5.52 -8.69
CA THR A 205 12.48 -6.70 -9.50
C THR A 205 13.58 -7.07 -10.48
N HIS A 206 14.31 -6.10 -11.03
CA HIS A 206 15.45 -6.37 -11.91
C HIS A 206 16.65 -6.99 -11.18
N LEU A 207 16.96 -6.56 -9.96
CA LEU A 207 18.05 -7.14 -9.17
C LEU A 207 17.81 -8.62 -8.84
N ARG A 208 16.57 -8.99 -8.53
CA ARG A 208 16.20 -10.39 -8.24
C ARG A 208 16.04 -11.29 -9.47
N ALA A 209 15.93 -10.73 -10.67
CA ALA A 209 15.88 -11.51 -11.92
C ALA A 209 17.26 -12.04 -12.34
N HIS A 210 18.34 -11.59 -11.68
CA HIS A 210 19.73 -11.96 -11.96
C HIS A 210 20.40 -12.81 -10.86
N GLU A 211 19.69 -13.06 -9.75
CA GLU A 211 20.06 -14.03 -8.71
C GLU A 211 19.32 -15.37 -8.90
#